data_80fe02d3ed040eadee5542122c670235
#
_entry.id   80fe02d3ed040eadee5542122c670235
#
_cell.length_a   1.000
_cell.length_b   1.000
_cell.length_c   1.000
_cell.angle_alpha   90.00
_cell.angle_beta   90.00
_cell.angle_gamma   90.00
#
_symmetry.space_group_name_H-M   'P 1'
#
loop_
_entity.id
_entity.type
_entity.pdbx_description
1 polymer ?
#
loop_
_entity_poly.entity_id
_entity_poly.type
_entity_poly.pdbx_seq_one_letter_code
_entity_poly.pdbx_strand_id
1 'polypeptide(L)'
;MFNTHCKSVQEYSQRSANNMADTVLMVVLSIQQNWLSVGEQMTDVRTNKLDSKFLWGNKIKTYEYLMSNKHKMFAQIKAVLNSGRTYDEKAFSLMTIFLRVDGLGLPKAGFCCQLIAGMVGCMDVHNIKLYDIDPKMLKLNPKPKTSKAIEANNSRTKTYID
;
A
#
# COMPACT_ATOMS: atom_id res chain seq x y z
N MET A 1 -19.44 -9.32 -7.58
CA MET A 1 -18.80 -9.94 -6.40
C MET A 1 -17.57 -9.21 -5.91
N PHE A 2 -16.69 -8.76 -6.80
CA PHE A 2 -15.48 -7.99 -6.43
C PHE A 2 -15.77 -6.67 -5.69
N ASN A 3 -16.84 -5.98 -6.06
CA ASN A 3 -17.18 -4.65 -5.51
C ASN A 3 -17.62 -4.67 -4.04
N THR A 4 -18.25 -5.74 -3.58
CA THR A 4 -18.78 -5.81 -2.19
C THR A 4 -17.68 -6.10 -1.18
N HIS A 5 -16.71 -6.95 -1.52
CA HIS A 5 -15.56 -7.24 -0.64
C HIS A 5 -14.62 -6.04 -0.49
N CYS A 6 -14.33 -5.34 -1.59
CA CYS A 6 -13.50 -4.13 -1.52
C CYS A 6 -14.16 -3.04 -0.65
N LYS A 7 -15.48 -2.88 -0.75
CA LYS A 7 -16.21 -1.89 0.06
C LYS A 7 -16.16 -2.23 1.55
N SER A 8 -16.34 -3.50 1.90
CA SER A 8 -16.24 -3.95 3.30
C SER A 8 -14.85 -3.75 3.88
N VAL A 9 -13.79 -4.02 3.11
CA VAL A 9 -12.40 -3.78 3.54
C VAL A 9 -12.12 -2.29 3.67
N GLN A 10 -12.62 -1.47 2.76
CA GLN A 10 -12.51 -0.02 2.84
C GLN A 10 -13.15 0.53 4.12
N GLU A 11 -14.39 0.14 4.41
CA GLU A 11 -15.09 0.54 5.63
C GLU A 11 -14.35 0.08 6.89
N TYR A 12 -13.88 -1.16 6.92
CA TYR A 12 -13.06 -1.70 8.01
C TYR A 12 -11.80 -0.86 8.24
N SER A 13 -11.06 -0.59 7.18
CA SER A 13 -9.78 0.12 7.23
C SER A 13 -9.93 1.58 7.69
N GLN A 14 -11.06 2.21 7.39
CA GLN A 14 -11.30 3.61 7.73
C GLN A 14 -11.85 3.83 9.15
N ARG A 15 -12.11 2.76 9.90
CA ARG A 15 -12.63 2.86 11.28
C ARG A 15 -11.57 3.25 12.30
N SER A 16 -10.34 2.77 12.15
CA SER A 16 -9.26 3.04 13.11
C SER A 16 -7.86 2.90 12.49
N ALA A 17 -6.87 3.47 13.17
CA ALA A 17 -5.47 3.32 12.78
C ALA A 17 -5.02 1.84 12.82
N ASN A 18 -5.51 1.05 13.77
CA ASN A 18 -5.19 -0.37 13.84
C ASN A 18 -5.77 -1.14 12.65
N ASN A 19 -7.02 -0.88 12.28
CA ASN A 19 -7.65 -1.53 11.14
C ASN A 19 -6.98 -1.16 9.82
N MET A 20 -6.60 0.09 9.65
CA MET A 20 -5.82 0.55 8.49
C MET A 20 -4.46 -0.17 8.43
N ALA A 21 -3.73 -0.24 9.54
CA ALA A 21 -2.45 -0.93 9.61
C ALA A 21 -2.59 -2.44 9.33
N ASP A 22 -3.64 -3.09 9.80
CA ASP A 22 -3.98 -4.48 9.49
C ASP A 22 -4.15 -4.68 7.98
N THR A 23 -4.84 -3.78 7.30
CA THR A 23 -5.03 -3.86 5.84
C THR A 23 -3.71 -3.71 5.09
N VAL A 24 -2.85 -2.78 5.49
CA VAL A 24 -1.51 -2.63 4.89
C VAL A 24 -0.66 -3.88 5.14
N LEU A 25 -0.69 -4.41 6.36
CA LEU A 25 0.03 -5.62 6.72
C LEU A 25 -0.43 -6.82 5.90
N MET A 26 -1.73 -6.96 5.68
CA MET A 26 -2.32 -8.01 4.83
C MET A 26 -1.76 -7.93 3.40
N VAL A 27 -1.66 -6.74 2.82
CA VAL A 27 -1.05 -6.52 1.51
C VAL A 27 0.41 -6.96 1.50
N VAL A 28 1.16 -6.63 2.54
CA VAL A 28 2.59 -6.98 2.67
C VAL A 28 2.78 -8.48 2.84
N LEU A 29 1.98 -9.13 3.65
CA LEU A 29 2.05 -10.59 3.86
C LEU A 29 1.70 -11.36 2.59
N SER A 30 0.83 -10.82 1.74
CA SER A 30 0.47 -11.42 0.45
C SER A 30 1.62 -11.41 -0.58
N ILE A 31 2.72 -10.67 -0.34
CA ILE A 31 3.85 -10.62 -1.27
C ILE A 31 4.50 -12.00 -1.35
N GLN A 32 4.52 -12.57 -2.57
CA GLN A 32 5.07 -13.89 -2.88
C GLN A 32 4.40 -15.03 -2.07
N GLN A 33 3.14 -14.87 -1.70
CA GLN A 33 2.40 -15.86 -0.93
C GLN A 33 1.03 -16.13 -1.58
N ASN A 34 0.48 -17.30 -1.28
CA ASN A 34 -0.90 -17.59 -1.63
C ASN A 34 -1.84 -16.73 -0.78
N TRP A 35 -2.74 -16.01 -1.44
CA TRP A 35 -3.72 -15.16 -0.78
C TRP A 35 -4.56 -15.90 0.29
N LEU A 36 -4.86 -17.19 0.05
CA LEU A 36 -5.62 -18.01 1.00
C LEU A 36 -4.91 -18.23 2.34
N SER A 37 -3.57 -18.14 2.37
CA SER A 37 -2.77 -18.28 3.59
C SER A 37 -2.62 -16.99 4.40
N VAL A 38 -3.03 -15.86 3.86
CA VAL A 38 -2.81 -14.54 4.50
C VAL A 38 -3.55 -14.42 5.83
N GLY A 39 -4.72 -15.02 5.95
CA GLY A 39 -5.49 -15.01 7.20
C GLY A 39 -4.74 -15.70 8.36
N GLU A 40 -4.14 -16.85 8.10
CA GLU A 40 -3.30 -17.57 9.09
C GLU A 40 -2.07 -16.75 9.44
N GLN A 41 -1.40 -16.18 8.44
CA GLN A 41 -0.22 -15.33 8.63
C GLN A 41 -0.55 -14.09 9.50
N MET A 42 -1.68 -13.45 9.26
CA MET A 42 -2.16 -12.32 10.07
C MET A 42 -2.36 -12.71 11.55
N THR A 43 -2.95 -13.88 11.78
CA THR A 43 -3.16 -14.39 13.14
C THR A 43 -1.82 -14.64 13.84
N ASP A 44 -0.87 -15.26 13.15
CA ASP A 44 0.48 -15.51 13.71
C ASP A 44 1.21 -14.19 14.01
N VAL A 45 1.18 -13.23 13.11
CA VAL A 45 1.84 -11.92 13.32
C VAL A 45 1.20 -11.16 14.49
N ARG A 46 -0.11 -11.20 14.65
CA ARG A 46 -0.79 -10.57 15.79
C ARG A 46 -0.36 -11.18 17.13
N THR A 47 -0.15 -12.50 17.16
CA THR A 47 0.23 -13.23 18.36
C THR A 47 1.73 -13.07 18.65
N ASN A 48 2.57 -13.33 17.68
CA ASN A 48 4.02 -13.43 17.84
C ASN A 48 4.77 -12.12 17.51
N LYS A 49 4.08 -11.13 16.89
CA LYS A 49 4.66 -9.82 16.53
C LYS A 49 5.96 -10.01 15.73
N LEU A 50 7.06 -9.41 16.16
CA LEU A 50 8.35 -9.49 15.46
C LEU A 50 8.95 -10.91 15.45
N ASP A 51 8.50 -11.81 16.34
CA ASP A 51 8.94 -13.20 16.37
C ASP A 51 8.16 -14.10 15.39
N SER A 52 7.22 -13.55 14.64
CA SER A 52 6.46 -14.30 13.64
C SER A 52 7.37 -14.79 12.52
N LYS A 53 7.25 -16.08 12.20
CA LYS A 53 7.95 -16.71 11.05
C LYS A 53 7.57 -16.14 9.70
N PHE A 54 6.46 -15.42 9.61
CA PHE A 54 5.98 -14.80 8.37
C PHE A 54 6.54 -13.39 8.15
N LEU A 55 7.17 -12.80 9.17
CA LEU A 55 7.92 -11.55 9.04
C LEU A 55 9.38 -11.86 8.70
N TRP A 56 9.72 -11.84 7.44
CA TRP A 56 11.07 -12.05 6.94
C TRP A 56 11.50 -10.96 5.96
N GLY A 57 12.80 -10.73 5.85
CA GLY A 57 13.37 -9.74 4.93
C GLY A 57 12.79 -8.35 5.15
N ASN A 58 12.32 -7.71 4.08
CA ASN A 58 11.74 -6.37 4.14
C ASN A 58 10.40 -6.29 4.88
N LYS A 59 9.70 -7.42 5.08
CA LYS A 59 8.43 -7.45 5.82
C LYS A 59 8.60 -7.03 7.28
N ILE A 60 9.75 -7.30 7.89
CA ILE A 60 10.09 -6.85 9.26
C ILE A 60 10.09 -5.33 9.30
N LYS A 61 10.82 -4.68 8.40
CA LYS A 61 10.90 -3.21 8.33
C LYS A 61 9.55 -2.56 8.09
N THR A 62 8.74 -3.18 7.23
CA THR A 62 7.37 -2.73 6.98
C THR A 62 6.53 -2.79 8.25
N TYR A 63 6.59 -3.91 8.97
CA TYR A 63 5.87 -4.08 10.23
C TYR A 63 6.30 -3.04 11.28
N GLU A 64 7.60 -2.86 11.48
CA GLU A 64 8.14 -1.86 12.41
C GLU A 64 7.70 -0.44 12.04
N TYR A 65 7.75 -0.08 10.75
CA TYR A 65 7.28 1.20 10.26
C TYR A 65 5.79 1.41 10.55
N LEU A 66 4.95 0.40 10.26
CA LEU A 66 3.51 0.47 10.51
C LEU A 66 3.21 0.64 11.99
N MET A 67 3.84 -0.14 12.86
CA MET A 67 3.61 -0.05 14.30
C MET A 67 4.02 1.31 14.87
N SER A 68 5.09 1.91 14.34
CA SER A 68 5.57 3.23 14.77
C SER A 68 4.77 4.40 14.19
N ASN A 69 4.14 4.24 13.02
CA ASN A 69 3.57 5.36 12.25
C ASN A 69 2.06 5.26 11.98
N LYS A 70 1.38 4.18 12.36
CA LYS A 70 -0.02 3.92 12.00
C LYS A 70 -0.98 5.06 12.37
N HIS A 71 -0.82 5.68 13.52
CA HIS A 71 -1.69 6.78 13.95
C HIS A 71 -1.49 8.03 13.10
N LYS A 72 -0.23 8.38 12.80
CA LYS A 72 0.10 9.49 11.92
C LYS A 72 -0.39 9.23 10.50
N MET A 73 -0.15 8.02 9.97
CA MET A 73 -0.62 7.63 8.64
C MET A 73 -2.15 7.71 8.55
N PHE A 74 -2.85 7.17 9.54
CA PHE A 74 -4.31 7.18 9.57
C PHE A 74 -4.86 8.60 9.57
N ALA A 75 -4.30 9.51 10.39
CA ALA A 75 -4.69 10.91 10.41
C ALA A 75 -4.45 11.59 9.04
N GLN A 76 -3.31 11.32 8.39
CA GLN A 76 -3.00 11.84 7.06
C GLN A 76 -3.98 11.32 5.99
N ILE A 77 -4.29 10.02 6.00
CA ILE A 77 -5.25 9.41 5.08
C ILE A 77 -6.62 10.03 5.25
N LYS A 78 -7.11 10.16 6.49
CA LYS A 78 -8.41 10.79 6.77
C LYS A 78 -8.45 12.25 6.31
N ALA A 79 -7.39 13.01 6.53
CA ALA A 79 -7.28 14.39 6.08
C ALA A 79 -7.33 14.50 4.53
N VAL A 80 -6.66 13.61 3.81
CA VAL A 80 -6.71 13.56 2.35
C VAL A 80 -8.10 13.20 1.85
N LEU A 81 -8.73 12.16 2.41
CA LEU A 81 -10.07 11.71 1.99
C LEU A 81 -11.13 12.78 2.21
N ASN A 82 -11.05 13.51 3.32
CA ASN A 82 -11.99 14.57 3.69
C ASN A 82 -11.67 15.93 3.06
N SER A 83 -10.56 16.05 2.32
CA SER A 83 -10.19 17.29 1.64
C SER A 83 -11.09 17.58 0.43
N GLY A 84 -11.19 18.85 0.05
CA GLY A 84 -11.87 19.27 -1.18
C GLY A 84 -11.05 19.09 -2.47
N ARG A 85 -9.95 18.33 -2.42
CA ARG A 85 -9.06 18.10 -3.57
C ARG A 85 -9.71 17.23 -4.62
N THR A 86 -9.20 17.32 -5.85
CA THR A 86 -9.59 16.46 -6.96
C THR A 86 -9.21 14.99 -6.71
N TYR A 87 -9.77 14.09 -7.51
CA TYR A 87 -9.42 12.66 -7.44
C TYR A 87 -7.92 12.43 -7.59
N ASP A 88 -7.30 13.03 -8.61
CA ASP A 88 -5.86 12.84 -8.90
C ASP A 88 -4.97 13.36 -7.78
N GLU A 89 -5.31 14.52 -7.20
CA GLU A 89 -4.58 15.07 -6.06
C GLU A 89 -4.69 14.19 -4.81
N LYS A 90 -5.88 13.64 -4.53
CA LYS A 90 -6.08 12.67 -3.44
C LYS A 90 -5.31 11.38 -3.69
N ALA A 91 -5.42 10.81 -4.89
CA ALA A 91 -4.73 9.59 -5.29
C ALA A 91 -3.21 9.75 -5.15
N PHE A 92 -2.64 10.84 -5.65
CA PHE A 92 -1.22 11.14 -5.52
C PHE A 92 -0.78 11.28 -4.06
N SER A 93 -1.57 11.98 -3.25
CA SER A 93 -1.28 12.14 -1.81
C SER A 93 -1.31 10.81 -1.06
N LEU A 94 -2.31 9.96 -1.32
CA LEU A 94 -2.42 8.63 -0.73
C LEU A 94 -1.26 7.72 -1.16
N MET A 95 -0.94 7.69 -2.46
CA MET A 95 0.22 6.95 -2.96
C MET A 95 1.51 7.39 -2.27
N THR A 96 1.71 8.69 -2.07
CA THR A 96 2.87 9.23 -1.37
C THR A 96 2.94 8.76 0.08
N ILE A 97 1.80 8.68 0.77
CA ILE A 97 1.75 8.16 2.16
C ILE A 97 2.17 6.69 2.19
N PHE A 98 1.62 5.85 1.31
CA PHE A 98 1.94 4.42 1.29
C PHE A 98 3.35 4.12 0.78
N LEU A 99 3.88 4.90 -0.15
CA LEU A 99 5.26 4.75 -0.65
C LEU A 99 6.34 5.10 0.38
N ARG A 100 5.99 5.77 1.48
CA ARG A 100 6.89 5.98 2.63
C ARG A 100 7.04 4.74 3.50
N VAL A 101 6.12 3.80 3.38
CA VAL A 101 6.21 2.53 4.11
C VAL A 101 7.33 1.70 3.50
N ASP A 102 8.31 1.34 4.31
CA ASP A 102 9.42 0.50 3.86
C ASP A 102 8.90 -0.81 3.26
N GLY A 103 9.39 -1.15 2.07
CA GLY A 103 9.02 -2.38 1.37
C GLY A 103 7.81 -2.27 0.44
N LEU A 104 7.10 -1.13 0.39
CA LEU A 104 6.02 -0.90 -0.58
C LEU A 104 6.54 -0.18 -1.83
N GLY A 105 6.42 -0.84 -2.98
CA GLY A 105 6.57 -0.23 -4.31
C GLY A 105 5.22 0.24 -4.86
N LEU A 106 5.23 0.81 -6.09
CA LEU A 106 4.01 1.32 -6.74
C LEU A 106 2.85 0.32 -6.77
N PRO A 107 3.02 -0.97 -7.18
CA PRO A 107 1.92 -1.91 -7.24
C PRO A 107 1.26 -2.16 -5.88
N LYS A 108 2.06 -2.30 -4.82
CA LYS A 108 1.54 -2.57 -3.47
C LYS A 108 0.97 -1.32 -2.80
N ALA A 109 1.57 -0.15 -3.04
CA ALA A 109 0.98 1.13 -2.64
C ALA A 109 -0.36 1.37 -3.32
N GLY A 110 -0.47 1.09 -4.63
CA GLY A 110 -1.74 1.14 -5.37
C GLY A 110 -2.78 0.17 -4.81
N PHE A 111 -2.37 -1.04 -4.43
CA PHE A 111 -3.27 -2.00 -3.78
C PHE A 111 -3.76 -1.51 -2.41
N CYS A 112 -2.87 -0.91 -1.60
CA CYS A 112 -3.29 -0.26 -0.35
C CYS A 112 -4.30 0.87 -0.60
N CYS A 113 -4.06 1.73 -1.59
CA CYS A 113 -5.00 2.78 -1.99
C CYS A 113 -6.36 2.21 -2.40
N GLN A 114 -6.36 1.12 -3.17
CA GLN A 114 -7.59 0.46 -3.60
C GLN A 114 -8.38 -0.09 -2.41
N LEU A 115 -7.73 -0.81 -1.51
CA LEU A 115 -8.41 -1.44 -0.37
C LEU A 115 -8.85 -0.43 0.70
N ILE A 116 -8.08 0.62 0.95
CA ILE A 116 -8.33 1.58 2.03
C ILE A 116 -9.20 2.76 1.59
N ALA A 117 -9.02 3.21 0.34
CA ALA A 117 -9.67 4.41 -0.15
C ALA A 117 -10.60 4.17 -1.35
N GLY A 118 -10.59 3.00 -1.95
CA GLY A 118 -11.32 2.72 -3.20
C GLY A 118 -10.76 3.50 -4.40
N MET A 119 -9.49 3.90 -4.34
CA MET A 119 -8.82 4.71 -5.34
C MET A 119 -7.58 3.98 -5.86
N VAL A 120 -7.21 4.29 -7.11
CA VAL A 120 -6.07 3.63 -7.77
C VAL A 120 -6.33 2.13 -7.90
N GLY A 121 -5.36 1.35 -8.32
CA GLY A 121 -5.49 -0.09 -8.50
C GLY A 121 -4.15 -0.80 -8.29
N CYS A 122 -4.21 -2.12 -8.14
CA CYS A 122 -3.02 -2.95 -8.07
C CYS A 122 -2.60 -3.37 -9.48
N MET A 123 -1.43 -2.90 -9.92
CA MET A 123 -0.80 -3.36 -11.14
C MET A 123 0.15 -4.52 -10.82
N ASP A 124 -0.42 -5.67 -10.52
CA ASP A 124 0.34 -6.90 -10.25
C ASP A 124 0.92 -7.53 -11.53
N VAL A 125 1.65 -8.63 -11.37
CA VAL A 125 2.29 -9.34 -12.49
C VAL A 125 1.29 -9.79 -13.56
N HIS A 126 0.06 -10.12 -13.15
CA HIS A 126 -0.99 -10.55 -14.09
C HIS A 126 -1.50 -9.37 -14.91
N ASN A 127 -1.79 -8.24 -14.26
CA ASN A 127 -2.21 -7.02 -14.92
C ASN A 127 -1.11 -6.44 -15.82
N ILE A 128 0.16 -6.46 -15.37
CA ILE A 128 1.31 -6.04 -16.19
C ILE A 128 1.37 -6.82 -17.50
N LYS A 129 1.20 -8.14 -17.44
CA LYS A 129 1.18 -9.00 -18.62
C LYS A 129 -0.04 -8.76 -19.50
N LEU A 130 -1.22 -8.60 -18.88
CA LEU A 130 -2.48 -8.40 -19.59
C LEU A 130 -2.49 -7.10 -20.40
N TYR A 131 -1.91 -6.03 -19.86
CA TYR A 131 -1.88 -4.71 -20.47
C TYR A 131 -0.57 -4.38 -21.19
N ASP A 132 0.35 -5.36 -21.30
CA ASP A 132 1.66 -5.20 -21.96
C ASP A 132 2.47 -4.00 -21.42
N ILE A 133 2.51 -3.84 -20.11
CA ILE A 133 3.19 -2.74 -19.44
C ILE A 133 4.66 -3.12 -19.21
N ASP A 134 5.60 -2.23 -19.57
CA ASP A 134 7.00 -2.41 -19.22
C ASP A 134 7.19 -2.33 -17.69
N PRO A 135 7.63 -3.43 -17.05
CA PRO A 135 7.83 -3.44 -15.59
C PRO A 135 8.82 -2.39 -15.08
N LYS A 136 9.71 -1.88 -15.95
CA LYS A 136 10.67 -0.83 -15.60
C LYS A 136 9.99 0.49 -15.28
N MET A 137 8.83 0.76 -15.89
CA MET A 137 8.04 1.96 -15.62
C MET A 137 7.47 1.99 -14.19
N LEU A 138 7.33 0.82 -13.56
CA LEU A 138 6.81 0.69 -12.20
C LEU A 138 7.89 0.72 -11.12
N LYS A 139 9.16 0.86 -11.50
CA LYS A 139 10.26 0.92 -10.54
C LYS A 139 10.55 2.36 -10.13
N LEU A 140 10.51 2.61 -8.82
CA LEU A 140 10.94 3.87 -8.23
C LEU A 140 12.39 3.76 -7.76
N ASN A 141 13.09 4.91 -7.75
CA ASN A 141 14.35 5.01 -7.03
C ASN A 141 14.05 4.97 -5.52
N PRO A 142 14.55 3.99 -4.77
CA PRO A 142 14.20 3.87 -3.35
C PRO A 142 14.83 4.95 -2.47
N LYS A 143 15.90 5.60 -2.96
CA LYS A 143 16.63 6.65 -2.23
C LYS A 143 16.98 7.82 -3.17
N PRO A 144 16.00 8.60 -3.63
CA PRO A 144 16.28 9.72 -4.52
C PRO A 144 17.01 10.82 -3.75
N LYS A 145 18.26 11.14 -4.17
CA LYS A 145 19.10 12.15 -3.51
C LYS A 145 19.06 13.52 -4.22
N THR A 146 18.58 13.56 -5.45
CA THR A 146 18.55 14.78 -6.27
C THR A 146 17.11 15.18 -6.59
N SER A 147 16.88 16.48 -6.79
CA SER A 147 15.56 16.99 -7.22
C SER A 147 15.07 16.29 -8.48
N LYS A 148 15.96 16.05 -9.44
CA LYS A 148 15.63 15.31 -10.69
C LYS A 148 15.16 13.87 -10.42
N ALA A 149 15.78 13.18 -9.46
CA ALA A 149 15.38 11.81 -9.09
C ALA A 149 14.02 11.80 -8.36
N ILE A 150 13.75 12.81 -7.54
CA ILE A 150 12.46 12.98 -6.86
C ILE A 150 11.37 13.28 -7.90
N GLU A 151 11.60 14.20 -8.83
CA GLU A 151 10.68 14.52 -9.90
C GLU A 151 10.38 13.31 -10.79
N ALA A 152 11.39 12.50 -11.12
CA ALA A 152 11.22 11.27 -11.87
C ALA A 152 10.33 10.25 -11.13
N ASN A 153 10.49 10.09 -9.81
CA ASN A 153 9.62 9.25 -9.00
C ASN A 153 8.19 9.79 -8.97
N ASN A 154 8.02 11.11 -8.81
CA ASN A 154 6.70 11.75 -8.81
C ASN A 154 5.99 11.57 -10.16
N SER A 155 6.72 11.75 -11.26
CA SER A 155 6.18 11.53 -12.61
C SER A 155 5.71 10.08 -12.80
N ARG A 156 6.53 9.08 -12.40
CA ARG A 156 6.13 7.66 -12.47
C ARG A 156 4.91 7.35 -11.58
N THR A 157 4.83 7.96 -10.41
CA THR A 157 3.65 7.80 -9.54
C THR A 157 2.40 8.36 -10.19
N LYS A 158 2.48 9.53 -10.82
CA LYS A 158 1.36 10.12 -11.58
C LYS A 158 0.93 9.22 -12.74
N THR A 159 1.89 8.78 -13.56
CA THR A 159 1.61 7.84 -14.66
C THR A 159 0.98 6.52 -14.17
N TYR A 160 1.32 6.07 -12.97
CA TYR A 160 0.72 4.88 -12.37
C TYR A 160 -0.76 5.10 -11.98
N ILE A 161 -1.12 6.31 -11.58
CA ILE A 161 -2.48 6.66 -11.19
C ILE A 161 -3.40 6.77 -12.41
N ASP A 162 -2.88 7.29 -13.53
CA ASP A 162 -3.59 7.48 -14.79
C ASP A 162 -3.88 6.13 -15.49
#